data_b90eef7de53c7a246c49a7d5808dc551
#
_entry.id   b90eef7de53c7a246c49a7d5808dc551
#
_cell.length_a   1.000
_cell.length_b   1.000
_cell.length_c   1.000
_cell.angle_alpha   90.00
_cell.angle_beta   90.00
_cell.angle_gamma   90.00
#
_symmetry.space_group_name_H-M   'P 1'
#
loop_
_entity.id
_entity.type
_entity.pdbx_description
1 polymer ?
#
loop_
_entity_poly.entity_id
_entity_poly.type
_entity_poly.pdbx_seq_one_letter_code
_entity_poly.pdbx_strand_id
1 'polypeptide(L)'
;MSFQTIFDIQQSMAVNNRRMVGQQVARSGYITVAQYLTAVPWVFTIQPHAYLYYPQVRDIIQTIDNKDRQLPEQISFASTNLQWFVKMRGTATAATLNGAPAANTQTLALNSNGTFKAGDFIMVSGYVYKITADSAGSSVSIHRPLIGTPASGTTVFLGTACTFNVVAESCPTYTLNPMTDGAFVQWDSAFVFREYIT
;
A
#
# COMPACT_ATOMS: atom_id res chain seq x y z
N MET A 1 -16.32 -5.66 -3.04
CA MET A 1 -14.97 -5.11 -3.04
C MET A 1 -14.57 -4.86 -4.48
N SER A 2 -14.55 -3.59 -4.91
CA SER A 2 -14.34 -3.25 -6.34
C SER A 2 -12.87 -2.98 -6.65
N PHE A 3 -12.18 -2.28 -5.76
CA PHE A 3 -10.77 -1.95 -5.99
C PHE A 3 -9.87 -3.18 -5.85
N GLN A 4 -10.21 -4.11 -4.95
CA GLN A 4 -9.48 -5.37 -4.84
C GLN A 4 -9.38 -6.09 -6.18
N THR A 5 -10.46 -6.11 -6.96
CA THR A 5 -10.46 -6.79 -8.27
C THR A 5 -9.54 -6.09 -9.27
N ILE A 6 -9.44 -4.75 -9.23
CA ILE A 6 -8.48 -4.02 -10.09
C ILE A 6 -7.03 -4.43 -9.74
N PHE A 7 -6.72 -4.60 -8.45
CA PHE A 7 -5.41 -5.11 -8.04
C PHE A 7 -5.19 -6.55 -8.50
N ASP A 8 -6.21 -7.41 -8.45
CA ASP A 8 -6.10 -8.83 -8.82
C ASP A 8 -5.95 -9.06 -10.33
N ILE A 9 -6.54 -8.17 -11.18
CA ILE A 9 -6.45 -8.25 -12.64
C ILE A 9 -5.36 -7.36 -13.25
N GLN A 10 -4.39 -6.93 -12.45
CA GLN A 10 -3.33 -6.05 -12.91
C GLN A 10 -2.40 -6.70 -13.94
N GLN A 11 -2.00 -5.94 -14.93
CA GLN A 11 -0.87 -6.23 -15.82
C GLN A 11 0.43 -5.73 -15.20
N SER A 12 0.39 -4.57 -14.55
CA SER A 12 1.53 -4.00 -13.85
C SER A 12 1.10 -3.16 -12.66
N MET A 13 1.97 -3.09 -11.64
CA MET A 13 1.79 -2.30 -10.45
C MET A 13 3.06 -1.50 -10.16
N ALA A 14 2.96 -0.18 -10.18
CA ALA A 14 4.00 0.69 -9.64
C ALA A 14 3.63 1.12 -8.22
N VAL A 15 4.62 1.12 -7.34
CA VAL A 15 4.44 1.47 -5.92
C VAL A 15 5.35 2.62 -5.55
N ASN A 16 4.78 3.65 -4.96
CA ASN A 16 5.53 4.80 -4.48
C ASN A 16 5.23 5.05 -3.00
N ASN A 17 6.29 5.07 -2.19
CA ASN A 17 6.25 5.44 -0.77
C ASN A 17 7.39 6.41 -0.43
N ARG A 18 7.91 7.11 -1.43
CA ARG A 18 9.03 8.04 -1.26
C ARG A 18 8.56 9.32 -0.60
N ARG A 19 9.38 9.83 0.30
CA ARG A 19 9.14 11.11 0.96
C ARG A 19 9.14 12.24 -0.08
N MET A 20 8.19 13.15 0.04
CA MET A 20 8.23 14.39 -0.72
C MET A 20 9.27 15.31 -0.09
N VAL A 21 10.32 15.58 -0.84
CA VAL A 21 11.44 16.42 -0.41
C VAL A 21 11.55 17.59 -1.36
N GLY A 22 11.49 18.80 -0.82
CA GLY A 22 11.86 19.98 -1.58
C GLY A 22 13.37 20.20 -1.48
N GLN A 23 14.01 20.37 -2.62
CA GLN A 23 15.42 20.75 -2.68
C GLN A 23 15.53 22.19 -3.13
N GLN A 24 16.25 23.00 -2.37
CA GLN A 24 16.63 24.34 -2.76
C GLN A 24 18.16 24.41 -2.87
N VAL A 25 18.63 24.75 -4.04
CA VAL A 25 20.06 24.98 -4.30
C VAL A 25 20.33 26.46 -4.13
N ALA A 26 21.14 26.82 -3.14
CA ALA A 26 21.61 28.17 -2.98
C ALA A 26 22.64 28.53 -4.06
N ARG A 27 22.77 29.82 -4.37
CA ARG A 27 23.76 30.32 -5.35
C ARG A 27 25.20 29.93 -4.99
N SER A 28 25.46 29.66 -3.72
CA SER A 28 26.74 29.14 -3.20
C SER A 28 26.97 27.63 -3.43
N GLY A 29 26.02 26.93 -4.06
CA GLY A 29 26.08 25.47 -4.25
C GLY A 29 25.60 24.65 -3.06
N TYR A 30 25.22 25.26 -1.93
CA TYR A 30 24.63 24.53 -0.81
C TYR A 30 23.22 24.04 -1.16
N ILE A 31 22.95 22.77 -0.85
CA ILE A 31 21.66 22.14 -1.04
C ILE A 31 20.95 22.09 0.32
N THR A 32 19.80 22.75 0.41
CA THR A 32 18.91 22.62 1.55
C THR A 32 17.78 21.68 1.18
N VAL A 33 17.55 20.66 2.01
CA VAL A 33 16.50 19.65 1.81
C VAL A 33 15.42 19.88 2.86
N ALA A 34 14.20 20.17 2.43
CA ALA A 34 13.04 20.28 3.30
C ALA A 34 12.12 19.08 3.12
N GLN A 35 11.74 18.41 4.21
CA GLN A 35 10.77 17.33 4.18
C GLN A 35 9.37 17.90 4.43
N TYR A 36 8.50 17.81 3.44
CA TYR A 36 7.15 18.38 3.50
C TYR A 36 6.12 17.50 4.22
N LEU A 37 6.31 16.16 4.20
CA LEU A 37 5.40 15.21 4.83
C LEU A 37 6.16 14.28 5.78
N THR A 38 5.69 14.21 7.02
CA THR A 38 6.19 13.24 8.01
C THR A 38 5.60 11.85 7.79
N ALA A 39 4.29 11.77 7.49
CA ALA A 39 3.61 10.51 7.16
C ALA A 39 3.43 10.43 5.63
N VAL A 40 4.26 9.65 4.95
CA VAL A 40 4.16 9.45 3.50
C VAL A 40 3.18 8.33 3.21
N PRO A 41 2.06 8.61 2.51
CA PRO A 41 1.12 7.57 2.12
C PRO A 41 1.73 6.65 1.06
N TRP A 42 1.28 5.40 1.04
CA TRP A 42 1.50 4.51 -0.09
C TRP A 42 0.68 4.97 -1.29
N VAL A 43 1.29 4.97 -2.45
CA VAL A 43 0.62 5.24 -3.73
C VAL A 43 0.85 4.07 -4.65
N PHE A 44 -0.24 3.49 -5.15
CA PHE A 44 -0.25 2.37 -6.08
C PHE A 44 -0.78 2.86 -7.42
N THR A 45 0.00 2.66 -8.48
CA THR A 45 -0.46 2.90 -9.85
C THR A 45 -0.64 1.56 -10.52
N ILE A 46 -1.87 1.21 -10.82
CA ILE A 46 -2.27 -0.11 -11.32
C ILE A 46 -2.72 0.02 -12.77
N GLN A 47 -2.05 -0.69 -13.67
CA GLN A 47 -2.48 -0.85 -15.05
C GLN A 47 -3.23 -2.18 -15.17
N PRO A 48 -4.54 -2.20 -15.45
CA PRO A 48 -5.28 -3.42 -15.73
C PRO A 48 -4.85 -4.04 -17.05
N HIS A 49 -5.15 -5.32 -17.24
CA HIS A 49 -4.95 -5.97 -18.54
C HIS A 49 -5.70 -5.24 -19.65
N ALA A 50 -5.06 -5.15 -20.83
CA ALA A 50 -5.57 -4.39 -21.97
C ALA A 50 -6.82 -5.01 -22.62
N TYR A 51 -7.07 -6.30 -22.42
CA TYR A 51 -8.15 -7.03 -23.10
C TYR A 51 -9.02 -7.79 -22.11
N LEU A 52 -9.90 -7.06 -21.43
CA LEU A 52 -10.87 -7.64 -20.53
C LEU A 52 -12.22 -7.73 -21.25
N TYR A 53 -12.89 -8.88 -21.15
CA TYR A 53 -14.19 -9.08 -21.77
C TYR A 53 -15.28 -8.34 -20.96
N TYR A 54 -15.97 -7.41 -21.59
CA TYR A 54 -16.90 -6.49 -20.92
C TYR A 54 -17.96 -7.19 -20.04
N PRO A 55 -18.62 -8.29 -20.47
CA PRO A 55 -19.57 -8.98 -19.62
C PRO A 55 -18.99 -9.49 -18.28
N GLN A 56 -17.68 -9.79 -18.25
CA GLN A 56 -17.00 -10.28 -17.04
C GLN A 56 -16.61 -9.15 -16.08
N VAL A 57 -16.38 -7.94 -16.60
CA VAL A 57 -15.91 -6.79 -15.81
C VAL A 57 -17.00 -5.72 -15.60
N ARG A 58 -18.17 -5.89 -16.17
CA ARG A 58 -19.27 -4.93 -16.10
C ARG A 58 -19.64 -4.59 -14.65
N ASP A 59 -19.79 -5.59 -13.78
CA ASP A 59 -20.16 -5.38 -12.38
C ASP A 59 -19.06 -4.64 -11.60
N ILE A 60 -17.80 -4.88 -11.98
CA ILE A 60 -16.64 -4.20 -11.39
C ILE A 60 -16.69 -2.72 -11.78
N ILE A 61 -16.87 -2.42 -13.05
CA ILE A 61 -17.00 -1.05 -13.57
C ILE A 61 -18.12 -0.31 -12.85
N GLN A 62 -19.30 -0.92 -12.78
CA GLN A 62 -20.46 -0.32 -12.11
C GLN A 62 -20.18 -0.06 -10.62
N THR A 63 -19.45 -0.96 -9.96
CA THR A 63 -19.12 -0.78 -8.54
C THR A 63 -18.08 0.34 -8.35
N ILE A 64 -17.11 0.50 -9.28
CA ILE A 64 -16.16 1.60 -9.27
C ILE A 64 -16.89 2.93 -9.46
N ASP A 65 -17.79 3.00 -10.44
CA ASP A 65 -18.59 4.20 -10.73
C ASP A 65 -19.46 4.60 -9.52
N ASN A 66 -20.08 3.63 -8.85
CA ASN A 66 -20.90 3.88 -7.66
C ASN A 66 -20.10 4.40 -6.48
N LYS A 67 -18.83 4.06 -6.35
CA LYS A 67 -17.96 4.55 -5.26
C LYS A 67 -17.47 5.97 -5.47
N ASP A 68 -17.39 6.41 -6.71
CA ASP A 68 -16.99 7.76 -7.15
C ASP A 68 -15.84 8.35 -6.33
N ARG A 69 -14.81 7.54 -6.02
CA ARG A 69 -13.60 7.95 -5.30
C ARG A 69 -13.79 8.47 -3.87
N GLN A 70 -14.98 8.35 -3.30
CA GLN A 70 -15.31 8.97 -2.01
C GLN A 70 -15.01 8.09 -0.80
N LEU A 71 -15.09 6.78 -0.96
CA LEU A 71 -14.99 5.84 0.16
C LEU A 71 -13.70 5.03 0.11
N PRO A 72 -12.95 4.97 1.22
CA PRO A 72 -11.79 4.09 1.31
C PRO A 72 -12.20 2.62 1.26
N GLU A 73 -11.31 1.78 0.72
CA GLU A 73 -11.46 0.33 0.71
C GLU A 73 -10.17 -0.33 1.18
N GLN A 74 -10.32 -1.45 1.91
CA GLN A 74 -9.21 -2.28 2.31
C GLN A 74 -8.79 -3.22 1.17
N ILE A 75 -7.53 -3.14 0.78
CA ILE A 75 -6.92 -4.02 -0.22
C ILE A 75 -6.06 -5.04 0.50
N SER A 76 -6.37 -6.33 0.26
CA SER A 76 -5.58 -7.46 0.75
C SER A 76 -4.58 -7.91 -0.30
N PHE A 77 -3.35 -8.14 0.12
CA PHE A 77 -2.29 -8.70 -0.72
C PHE A 77 -2.09 -10.21 -0.50
N ALA A 78 -3.08 -10.88 0.08
CA ALA A 78 -3.02 -12.33 0.34
C ALA A 78 -3.28 -13.19 -0.89
N SER A 79 -3.84 -12.63 -1.98
CA SER A 79 -4.09 -13.37 -3.21
C SER A 79 -2.79 -13.84 -3.88
N THR A 80 -2.87 -14.92 -4.64
CA THR A 80 -1.71 -15.51 -5.36
C THR A 80 -1.02 -14.51 -6.29
N ASN A 81 -1.81 -13.60 -6.86
CA ASN A 81 -1.31 -12.59 -7.81
C ASN A 81 -0.59 -11.42 -7.11
N LEU A 82 -0.82 -11.22 -5.81
CA LEU A 82 -0.33 -10.05 -5.07
C LEU A 82 0.60 -10.39 -3.91
N GLN A 83 0.52 -11.62 -3.35
CA GLN A 83 1.26 -12.01 -2.15
C GLN A 83 2.79 -11.83 -2.28
N TRP A 84 3.33 -11.90 -3.50
CA TRP A 84 4.75 -11.70 -3.76
C TRP A 84 5.26 -10.35 -3.29
N PHE A 85 4.41 -9.31 -3.29
CA PHE A 85 4.77 -7.97 -2.87
C PHE A 85 5.02 -7.85 -1.36
N VAL A 86 4.18 -8.52 -0.56
CA VAL A 86 4.23 -8.43 0.92
C VAL A 86 4.82 -9.67 1.58
N LYS A 87 5.28 -10.66 0.79
CA LYS A 87 5.82 -11.92 1.31
C LYS A 87 6.98 -11.67 2.25
N MET A 88 6.86 -12.20 3.47
CA MET A 88 7.91 -12.11 4.48
C MET A 88 9.18 -12.84 4.05
N ARG A 89 10.32 -12.23 4.31
CA ARG A 89 11.66 -12.79 4.15
C ARG A 89 12.24 -13.25 5.49
N GLY A 90 11.77 -12.64 6.57
CA GLY A 90 12.06 -13.06 7.95
C GLY A 90 11.27 -14.30 8.34
N THR A 91 11.54 -14.82 9.55
CA THR A 91 10.93 -16.04 10.10
C THR A 91 9.79 -15.75 11.08
N ALA A 92 9.53 -14.49 11.42
CA ALA A 92 8.46 -14.11 12.33
C ALA A 92 7.10 -14.49 11.77
N THR A 93 6.26 -15.15 12.57
CA THR A 93 4.88 -15.53 12.23
C THR A 93 3.85 -14.85 13.14
N ALA A 94 4.28 -14.31 14.27
CA ALA A 94 3.46 -13.54 15.19
C ALA A 94 4.28 -12.45 15.87
N ALA A 95 3.66 -11.28 16.08
CA ALA A 95 4.28 -10.19 16.83
C ALA A 95 3.21 -9.33 17.52
N THR A 96 3.58 -8.73 18.64
CA THR A 96 2.81 -7.70 19.36
C THR A 96 3.74 -6.57 19.76
N LEU A 97 3.18 -5.38 20.01
CA LEU A 97 3.97 -4.26 20.53
C LEU A 97 4.44 -4.54 21.97
N ASN A 98 5.72 -4.33 22.22
CA ASN A 98 6.31 -4.39 23.56
C ASN A 98 6.38 -2.96 24.13
N GLY A 99 5.36 -2.59 24.89
CA GLY A 99 5.17 -1.21 25.36
C GLY A 99 4.36 -0.36 24.39
N ALA A 100 3.91 0.80 24.87
CA ALA A 100 3.27 1.81 24.05
C ALA A 100 4.37 2.66 23.36
N PRO A 101 4.48 2.64 22.04
CA PRO A 101 5.48 3.44 21.34
C PRO A 101 5.14 4.93 21.42
N ALA A 102 6.17 5.77 21.47
CA ALA A 102 5.99 7.22 21.35
C ALA A 102 5.44 7.59 19.96
N ALA A 103 4.66 8.66 19.92
CA ALA A 103 4.18 9.21 18.65
C ALA A 103 5.36 9.57 17.73
N ASN A 104 5.18 9.35 16.43
CA ASN A 104 6.17 9.65 15.40
C ASN A 104 7.50 8.87 15.51
N THR A 105 7.57 7.82 16.34
CA THR A 105 8.76 6.96 16.39
C THR A 105 8.95 6.23 15.05
N GLN A 106 10.20 5.95 14.71
CA GLN A 106 10.56 5.08 13.58
C GLN A 106 11.16 3.76 14.05
N THR A 107 11.15 3.51 15.35
CA THR A 107 11.60 2.26 15.94
C THR A 107 10.51 1.70 16.83
N LEU A 108 10.14 0.44 16.62
CA LEU A 108 9.11 -0.26 17.39
C LEU A 108 9.76 -1.38 18.17
N ALA A 109 9.51 -1.40 19.49
CA ALA A 109 9.81 -2.56 20.32
C ALA A 109 8.73 -3.63 20.13
N LEU A 110 9.12 -4.87 19.87
CA LEU A 110 8.22 -5.97 19.57
C LEU A 110 8.49 -7.16 20.49
N ASN A 111 7.43 -7.90 20.81
CA ASN A 111 7.49 -9.29 21.23
C ASN A 111 7.17 -10.14 20.02
N SER A 112 8.17 -10.78 19.41
CA SER A 112 7.98 -11.64 18.25
C SER A 112 8.60 -13.01 18.44
N ASN A 113 8.14 -13.97 17.67
CA ASN A 113 8.62 -15.36 17.69
C ASN A 113 9.67 -15.66 16.61
N GLY A 114 10.22 -14.64 15.95
CA GLY A 114 11.19 -14.83 14.88
C GLY A 114 11.88 -13.53 14.46
N THR A 115 12.59 -13.61 13.36
CA THR A 115 13.40 -12.51 12.79
C THR A 115 12.64 -11.75 11.73
N PHE A 116 13.05 -10.50 11.48
CA PHE A 116 12.59 -9.67 10.38
C PHE A 116 13.75 -9.33 9.45
N LYS A 117 13.45 -9.15 8.18
CA LYS A 117 14.40 -8.71 7.16
C LYS A 117 14.02 -7.34 6.62
N ALA A 118 15.02 -6.58 6.20
CA ALA A 118 14.78 -5.33 5.48
C ALA A 118 13.92 -5.58 4.25
N GLY A 119 12.84 -4.82 4.11
CA GLY A 119 11.83 -5.03 3.06
C GLY A 119 10.59 -5.80 3.49
N ASP A 120 10.57 -6.43 4.66
CA ASP A 120 9.37 -7.06 5.22
C ASP A 120 8.31 -6.02 5.54
N PHE A 121 7.04 -6.42 5.45
CA PHE A 121 5.90 -5.57 5.72
C PHE A 121 5.24 -5.96 7.05
N ILE A 122 4.91 -4.94 7.83
CA ILE A 122 4.13 -5.07 9.07
C ILE A 122 2.99 -4.06 9.06
N MET A 123 1.87 -4.39 9.69
CA MET A 123 0.75 -3.46 9.87
C MET A 123 0.47 -3.29 11.36
N VAL A 124 0.40 -2.03 11.80
CA VAL A 124 0.09 -1.62 13.16
C VAL A 124 -1.06 -0.62 13.09
N SER A 125 -2.13 -0.87 13.85
CA SER A 125 -3.31 0.01 13.90
C SER A 125 -3.89 0.41 12.53
N GLY A 126 -3.87 -0.53 11.57
CA GLY A 126 -4.42 -0.31 10.23
C GLY A 126 -3.48 0.38 9.24
N TYR A 127 -2.25 0.73 9.64
CA TYR A 127 -1.26 1.35 8.76
C TYR A 127 -0.10 0.39 8.48
N VAL A 128 0.29 0.31 7.21
CA VAL A 128 1.34 -0.61 6.76
C VAL A 128 2.69 0.08 6.73
N TYR A 129 3.68 -0.57 7.31
CA TYR A 129 5.07 -0.12 7.37
C TYR A 129 6.00 -1.14 6.74
N LYS A 130 7.04 -0.64 6.08
CA LYS A 130 8.14 -1.46 5.57
C LYS A 130 9.32 -1.40 6.54
N ILE A 131 9.87 -2.55 6.88
CA ILE A 131 11.05 -2.67 7.73
C ILE A 131 12.28 -2.23 6.94
N THR A 132 13.14 -1.42 7.55
CA THR A 132 14.29 -0.81 6.87
C THR A 132 15.62 -1.50 7.18
N ALA A 133 15.70 -2.29 8.24
CA ALA A 133 16.90 -3.02 8.66
C ALA A 133 16.54 -4.41 9.18
N ASP A 134 17.48 -5.35 9.04
CA ASP A 134 17.37 -6.69 9.62
C ASP A 134 17.26 -6.61 11.14
N SER A 135 16.44 -7.47 11.73
CA SER A 135 16.20 -7.52 13.17
C SER A 135 16.04 -8.94 13.68
N ALA A 136 16.55 -9.19 14.91
CA ALA A 136 16.36 -10.44 15.62
C ALA A 136 14.96 -10.59 16.26
N GLY A 137 14.06 -9.60 16.10
CA GLY A 137 12.66 -9.68 16.48
C GLY A 137 12.25 -8.85 17.72
N SER A 138 13.17 -8.34 18.51
CA SER A 138 12.83 -7.51 19.69
C SER A 138 12.61 -6.03 19.37
N SER A 139 13.14 -5.56 18.25
CA SER A 139 12.98 -4.17 17.80
C SER A 139 13.10 -4.11 16.29
N VAL A 140 12.28 -3.28 15.63
CA VAL A 140 12.31 -3.06 14.19
C VAL A 140 12.33 -1.59 13.84
N SER A 141 13.07 -1.22 12.80
CA SER A 141 13.05 0.13 12.23
C SER A 141 12.10 0.18 11.05
N ILE A 142 11.24 1.20 11.00
CA ILE A 142 10.20 1.37 9.98
C ILE A 142 10.50 2.56 9.07
N HIS A 143 10.02 2.50 7.82
CA HIS A 143 10.35 3.46 6.76
C HIS A 143 9.76 4.86 6.96
N ARG A 144 8.73 5.01 7.78
CA ARG A 144 8.08 6.28 8.09
C ARG A 144 7.72 6.36 9.57
N PRO A 145 7.50 7.56 10.13
CA PRO A 145 7.02 7.71 11.50
C PRO A 145 5.73 6.94 11.75
N LEU A 146 5.59 6.40 12.97
CA LEU A 146 4.40 5.70 13.40
C LEU A 146 3.21 6.67 13.42
N ILE A 147 2.11 6.26 12.81
CA ILE A 147 0.85 7.00 12.78
C ILE A 147 0.02 6.57 14.00
N GLY A 148 -0.41 7.56 14.79
CA GLY A 148 -1.16 7.32 16.01
C GLY A 148 -0.30 6.85 17.18
N THR A 149 -0.97 6.44 18.27
CA THR A 149 -0.36 5.99 19.53
C THR A 149 -0.97 4.66 19.96
N PRO A 150 -0.60 3.54 19.31
CA PRO A 150 -1.14 2.24 19.67
C PRO A 150 -0.75 1.84 21.09
N ALA A 151 -1.62 1.11 21.77
CA ALA A 151 -1.38 0.62 23.12
C ALA A 151 -0.33 -0.51 23.12
N SER A 152 0.26 -0.74 24.29
CA SER A 152 1.07 -1.94 24.54
C SER A 152 0.26 -3.20 24.27
N GLY A 153 0.88 -4.23 23.71
CA GLY A 153 0.23 -5.49 23.39
C GLY A 153 -0.60 -5.48 22.09
N THR A 154 -0.71 -4.33 21.39
CA THR A 154 -1.38 -4.28 20.09
C THR A 154 -0.79 -5.30 19.15
N THR A 155 -1.65 -6.11 18.50
CA THR A 155 -1.24 -7.09 17.49
C THR A 155 -0.61 -6.40 16.30
N VAL A 156 0.52 -6.94 15.86
CA VAL A 156 1.22 -6.53 14.64
C VAL A 156 0.96 -7.59 13.58
N PHE A 157 0.26 -7.22 12.52
CA PHE A 157 0.03 -8.10 11.38
C PHE A 157 1.27 -8.15 10.49
N LEU A 158 1.56 -9.31 9.91
CA LEU A 158 2.81 -9.57 9.21
C LEU A 158 2.56 -10.02 7.77
N GLY A 159 3.34 -9.51 6.85
CA GLY A 159 3.36 -9.96 5.46
C GLY A 159 1.98 -9.98 4.80
N THR A 160 1.50 -11.16 4.41
CA THR A 160 0.22 -11.35 3.70
C THR A 160 -1.02 -11.01 4.54
N ALA A 161 -0.87 -10.86 5.86
CA ALA A 161 -1.95 -10.38 6.72
C ALA A 161 -2.08 -8.85 6.75
N CYS A 162 -1.15 -8.12 6.11
CA CYS A 162 -1.24 -6.68 5.96
C CYS A 162 -2.30 -6.30 4.92
N THR A 163 -3.14 -5.33 5.26
CA THR A 163 -4.14 -4.75 4.35
C THR A 163 -3.89 -3.25 4.23
N PHE A 164 -4.03 -2.72 3.03
CA PHE A 164 -3.90 -1.29 2.77
C PHE A 164 -5.28 -0.66 2.67
N ASN A 165 -5.52 0.38 3.44
CA ASN A 165 -6.73 1.17 3.32
C ASN A 165 -6.48 2.27 2.28
N VAL A 166 -7.15 2.22 1.13
CA VAL A 166 -6.87 3.12 0.01
C VAL A 166 -8.12 3.81 -0.51
N VAL A 167 -7.92 4.99 -1.08
CA VAL A 167 -8.90 5.70 -1.90
C VAL A 167 -8.39 5.79 -3.33
N ALA A 168 -9.29 5.78 -4.30
CA ALA A 168 -8.93 6.05 -5.68
C ALA A 168 -8.69 7.55 -5.88
N GLU A 169 -7.47 7.92 -6.24
CA GLU A 169 -7.11 9.29 -6.59
C GLU A 169 -7.44 9.57 -8.06
N SER A 170 -7.25 8.57 -8.92
CA SER A 170 -7.61 8.63 -10.34
C SER A 170 -8.20 7.30 -10.79
N CYS A 171 -9.39 7.37 -11.38
CA CYS A 171 -10.03 6.27 -12.09
C CYS A 171 -10.04 6.63 -13.59
N PRO A 172 -9.37 5.84 -14.44
CA PRO A 172 -9.35 6.11 -15.87
C PRO A 172 -10.71 5.86 -16.50
N THR A 173 -10.97 6.52 -17.60
CA THR A 173 -12.04 6.17 -18.52
C THR A 173 -11.70 4.90 -19.29
N TYR A 174 -12.70 4.27 -19.88
CA TYR A 174 -12.51 3.06 -20.67
C TYR A 174 -13.21 3.16 -22.01
N THR A 175 -12.64 2.51 -23.00
CA THR A 175 -13.19 2.37 -24.36
C THR A 175 -13.70 0.95 -24.53
N LEU A 176 -14.89 0.81 -25.13
CA LEU A 176 -15.45 -0.47 -25.52
C LEU A 176 -15.15 -0.73 -26.99
N ASN A 177 -14.42 -1.80 -27.27
CA ASN A 177 -14.12 -2.24 -28.63
C ASN A 177 -15.07 -3.39 -28.99
N PRO A 178 -16.10 -3.15 -29.86
CA PRO A 178 -17.11 -4.14 -30.17
C PRO A 178 -16.53 -5.38 -30.88
N MET A 179 -17.13 -6.53 -30.58
CA MET A 179 -16.89 -7.81 -31.23
C MET A 179 -18.22 -8.46 -31.61
N THR A 180 -18.19 -9.60 -32.29
CA THR A 180 -19.38 -10.34 -32.70
C THR A 180 -20.28 -10.71 -31.52
N ASP A 181 -19.70 -11.08 -30.35
CA ASP A 181 -20.44 -11.55 -29.17
C ASP A 181 -20.20 -10.68 -27.92
N GLY A 182 -19.84 -9.40 -28.09
CA GLY A 182 -19.58 -8.53 -26.95
C GLY A 182 -18.62 -7.40 -27.24
N ALA A 183 -17.85 -7.00 -26.25
CA ALA A 183 -16.83 -5.97 -26.38
C ALA A 183 -15.65 -6.25 -25.48
N PHE A 184 -14.46 -5.84 -25.90
CA PHE A 184 -13.30 -5.71 -25.02
C PHE A 184 -13.27 -4.34 -24.38
N VAL A 185 -12.89 -4.32 -23.10
CA VAL A 185 -12.64 -3.10 -22.35
C VAL A 185 -11.17 -2.75 -22.45
N GLN A 186 -10.89 -1.53 -22.87
CA GLN A 186 -9.56 -0.95 -22.86
C GLN A 186 -9.58 0.29 -21.99
N TRP A 187 -8.74 0.30 -20.97
CA TRP A 187 -8.58 1.45 -20.07
C TRP A 187 -7.62 2.46 -20.68
N ASP A 188 -7.99 3.74 -20.64
CA ASP A 188 -7.22 4.81 -21.27
C ASP A 188 -5.92 5.13 -20.51
N SER A 189 -5.88 4.81 -19.21
CA SER A 189 -4.70 5.01 -18.36
C SER A 189 -4.72 4.07 -17.13
N ALA A 190 -3.74 4.20 -16.27
CA ALA A 190 -3.67 3.46 -15.02
C ALA A 190 -4.59 4.04 -13.94
N PHE A 191 -5.08 3.18 -13.06
CA PHE A 191 -5.70 3.59 -11.80
C PHE A 191 -4.64 4.05 -10.82
N VAL A 192 -4.90 5.12 -10.09
CA VAL A 192 -4.03 5.60 -9.01
C VAL A 192 -4.78 5.50 -7.69
N PHE A 193 -4.22 4.73 -6.76
CA PHE A 193 -4.74 4.57 -5.42
C PHE A 193 -3.76 5.15 -4.42
N ARG A 194 -4.28 5.90 -3.46
CA ARG A 194 -3.50 6.47 -2.37
C ARG A 194 -3.96 5.89 -1.04
N GLU A 195 -3.02 5.55 -0.17
CA GLU A 195 -3.33 5.14 1.21
C GLU A 195 -4.10 6.27 1.92
N TYR A 196 -5.19 5.89 2.54
CA TYR A 196 -6.04 6.77 3.34
C TYR A 196 -5.48 6.85 4.75
N ILE A 197 -4.97 8.01 5.12
CA ILE A 197 -4.44 8.33 6.45
C ILE A 197 -5.40 9.32 7.10
N THR A 198 -5.93 8.97 8.27
CA THR A 198 -6.81 9.83 9.10
C THR A 198 -6.07 10.42 10.29
#